data_43bc26745adeca8e4e0c29fb5ca23240
#
_entry.id   43bc26745adeca8e4e0c29fb5ca23240
#
_cell.length_a   1.000
_cell.length_b   1.000
_cell.length_c   1.000
_cell.angle_alpha   90.00
_cell.angle_beta   90.00
_cell.angle_gamma   90.00
#
_symmetry.space_group_name_H-M   'P 1'
#
loop_
_entity.id
_entity.type
_entity.pdbx_description
1 polymer ?
#
loop_
_entity_poly.entity_id
_entity_poly.type
_entity_poly.pdbx_seq_one_letter_code
_entity_poly.pdbx_strand_id
1 'polypeptide(L)'
;MMREENIKIVEAYLNALKQRDLSLAPFADDVAFEDSVAGKVEGAENAKAFLSGFLPAINDVKIIQHVCEGEYVATHWEVDTVFGIISIMEKFRVQDGKITEAIGYFDPRPILG
;
A
#
# COMPACT_ATOMS: atom_id res chain seq x y z
N MET A 1 20.57 2.83 -7.48
CA MET A 1 19.96 4.11 -7.79
C MET A 1 18.71 4.32 -6.94
N MET A 2 18.50 5.55 -6.53
CA MET A 2 17.38 5.90 -5.65
C MET A 2 16.02 5.40 -6.19
N ARG A 3 15.79 5.55 -7.51
CA ARG A 3 14.55 5.11 -8.15
C ARG A 3 14.29 3.62 -7.97
N GLU A 4 15.27 2.79 -8.25
CA GLU A 4 15.13 1.34 -8.14
C GLU A 4 14.98 0.89 -6.70
N GLU A 5 15.71 1.53 -5.79
CA GLU A 5 15.61 1.25 -4.37
C GLU A 5 14.22 1.59 -3.84
N ASN A 6 13.67 2.75 -4.27
CA ASN A 6 12.35 3.18 -3.85
C ASN A 6 11.27 2.23 -4.37
N ILE A 7 11.40 1.76 -5.62
CA ILE A 7 10.48 0.76 -6.17
C ILE A 7 10.52 -0.52 -5.34
N LYS A 8 11.71 -0.99 -4.96
CA LYS A 8 11.83 -2.21 -4.14
C LYS A 8 11.15 -2.05 -2.78
N ILE A 9 11.24 -0.87 -2.19
CA ILE A 9 10.58 -0.59 -0.91
C ILE A 9 9.06 -0.67 -1.07
N VAL A 10 8.52 -0.07 -2.12
CA VAL A 10 7.09 -0.15 -2.41
C VAL A 10 6.66 -1.60 -2.68
N GLU A 11 7.45 -2.33 -3.46
CA GLU A 11 7.15 -3.73 -3.77
C GLU A 11 7.19 -4.61 -2.52
N ALA A 12 8.08 -4.30 -1.57
CA ALA A 12 8.12 -5.02 -0.29
C ALA A 12 6.81 -4.84 0.48
N TYR A 13 6.22 -3.65 0.46
CA TYR A 13 4.92 -3.40 1.06
C TYR A 13 3.81 -4.21 0.38
N LEU A 14 3.75 -4.14 -0.96
CA LEU A 14 2.71 -4.86 -1.70
C LEU A 14 2.86 -6.38 -1.55
N ASN A 15 4.09 -6.88 -1.48
CA ASN A 15 4.36 -8.28 -1.19
C ASN A 15 3.94 -8.66 0.24
N ALA A 16 4.11 -7.76 1.19
CA ALA A 16 3.64 -8.00 2.56
C ALA A 16 2.13 -8.25 2.59
N LEU A 17 1.38 -7.48 1.81
CA LEU A 17 -0.07 -7.71 1.66
C LEU A 17 -0.35 -9.06 1.02
N LYS A 18 0.36 -9.39 -0.06
CA LYS A 18 0.18 -10.65 -0.77
C LYS A 18 0.46 -11.86 0.12
N GLN A 19 1.49 -11.76 0.96
CA GLN A 19 1.88 -12.82 1.88
C GLN A 19 1.08 -12.80 3.18
N ARG A 20 0.23 -11.78 3.37
CA ARG A 20 -0.56 -11.57 4.60
C ARG A 20 0.31 -11.46 5.84
N ASP A 21 1.46 -10.80 5.70
CA ASP A 21 2.42 -10.61 6.79
C ASP A 21 2.88 -9.16 6.84
N LEU A 22 2.21 -8.35 7.65
CA LEU A 22 2.49 -6.93 7.77
C LEU A 22 3.80 -6.60 8.49
N SER A 23 4.41 -7.61 9.14
CA SER A 23 5.73 -7.41 9.73
C SER A 23 6.79 -7.11 8.67
N LEU A 24 6.51 -7.48 7.41
CA LEU A 24 7.41 -7.24 6.28
C LEU A 24 7.20 -5.87 5.64
N ALA A 25 6.19 -5.11 6.04
CA ALA A 25 5.90 -3.81 5.45
C ALA A 25 6.89 -2.75 5.95
N PRO A 26 7.63 -2.07 5.05
CA PRO A 26 8.68 -1.14 5.43
C PRO A 26 8.15 0.27 5.74
N PHE A 27 7.20 0.37 6.67
CA PHE A 27 6.66 1.66 7.09
C PHE A 27 7.60 2.37 8.05
N ALA A 28 7.74 3.69 7.88
CA ALA A 28 8.30 4.54 8.91
C ALA A 28 7.35 4.55 10.11
N ASP A 29 7.89 4.73 11.32
CA ASP A 29 7.08 4.72 12.55
C ASP A 29 5.95 5.75 12.51
N ASP A 30 6.18 6.89 11.87
CA ASP A 30 5.25 8.01 11.76
C ASP A 30 4.58 8.10 10.38
N VAL A 31 4.47 7.00 9.65
CA VAL A 31 3.89 6.99 8.31
C VAL A 31 2.52 7.66 8.27
N ALA A 32 2.30 8.49 7.25
CA ALA A 32 0.99 9.07 6.96
C ALA A 32 0.29 8.16 5.94
N PHE A 33 -0.71 7.43 6.38
CA PHE A 33 -1.46 6.49 5.55
C PHE A 33 -2.86 7.02 5.31
N GLU A 34 -3.33 6.89 4.09
CA GLU A 34 -4.68 7.33 3.74
C GLU A 34 -5.22 6.48 2.59
N ASP A 35 -6.50 6.12 2.66
CA ASP A 35 -7.17 5.52 1.50
C ASP A 35 -8.67 5.82 1.52
N SER A 36 -9.37 5.31 0.48
CA SER A 36 -10.78 5.61 0.26
C SER A 36 -11.72 5.01 1.32
N VAL A 37 -11.25 4.08 2.13
CA VAL A 37 -12.02 3.43 3.20
C VAL A 37 -11.60 3.93 4.56
N ALA A 38 -10.30 3.92 4.84
CA ALA A 38 -9.77 4.28 6.16
C ALA A 38 -9.83 5.77 6.45
N GLY A 39 -9.81 6.62 5.39
CA GLY A 39 -9.49 8.03 5.58
C GLY A 39 -8.04 8.19 5.99
N LYS A 40 -7.73 9.18 6.82
CA LYS A 40 -6.37 9.46 7.27
C LYS A 40 -6.03 8.67 8.52
N VAL A 41 -4.91 7.95 8.47
CA VAL A 41 -4.41 7.13 9.58
C VAL A 41 -2.94 7.48 9.80
N GLU A 42 -2.56 7.80 11.02
CA GLU A 42 -1.18 8.17 11.33
C GLU A 42 -0.47 7.08 12.12
N GLY A 43 0.78 6.82 11.73
CA GLY A 43 1.66 5.88 12.40
C GLY A 43 1.58 4.47 11.88
N ALA A 44 2.73 3.78 11.92
CA ALA A 44 2.84 2.41 11.40
C ALA A 44 1.92 1.44 12.13
N GLU A 45 1.81 1.58 13.44
CA GLU A 45 0.99 0.69 14.24
C GLU A 45 -0.49 0.77 13.86
N ASN A 46 -0.99 2.00 13.71
CA ASN A 46 -2.39 2.20 13.31
C ASN A 46 -2.65 1.79 11.86
N ALA A 47 -1.69 2.06 10.95
CA ALA A 47 -1.82 1.64 9.57
C ALA A 47 -1.87 0.11 9.46
N LYS A 48 -1.00 -0.59 10.18
CA LYS A 48 -0.99 -2.06 10.20
C LYS A 48 -2.26 -2.61 10.83
N ALA A 49 -2.78 -1.98 11.88
CA ALA A 49 -4.01 -2.40 12.52
C ALA A 49 -5.19 -2.33 11.53
N PHE A 50 -5.29 -1.24 10.78
CA PHE A 50 -6.30 -1.11 9.73
C PHE A 50 -6.14 -2.19 8.67
N LEU A 51 -4.93 -2.32 8.12
CA LEU A 51 -4.66 -3.28 7.04
C LEU A 51 -4.87 -4.72 7.48
N SER A 52 -4.62 -5.04 8.75
CA SER A 52 -4.79 -6.39 9.26
C SER A 52 -6.23 -6.88 9.11
N GLY A 53 -7.20 -5.97 9.15
CA GLY A 53 -8.60 -6.31 8.93
C GLY A 53 -8.90 -6.72 7.49
N PHE A 54 -8.04 -6.33 6.56
CA PHE A 54 -8.20 -6.65 5.14
C PHE A 54 -7.50 -7.94 4.74
N LEU A 55 -6.48 -8.37 5.46
CA LEU A 55 -5.65 -9.50 5.05
C LEU A 55 -6.45 -10.78 4.76
N PRO A 56 -7.46 -11.15 5.56
CA PRO A 56 -8.23 -12.36 5.26
C PRO A 56 -9.00 -12.29 3.94
N ALA A 57 -9.29 -11.09 3.45
CA ALA A 57 -10.04 -10.89 2.21
C ALA A 57 -9.15 -10.94 0.97
N ILE A 58 -7.84 -10.85 1.13
CA ILE A 58 -6.90 -10.77 -0.01
C ILE A 58 -6.59 -12.16 -0.54
N ASN A 59 -6.85 -12.36 -1.84
CA ASN A 59 -6.48 -13.59 -2.55
C ASN A 59 -5.14 -13.42 -3.26
N ASP A 60 -4.90 -12.27 -3.90
CA ASP A 60 -3.68 -12.01 -4.64
C ASP A 60 -3.46 -10.51 -4.82
N VAL A 61 -2.24 -10.13 -5.14
CA VAL A 61 -1.84 -8.75 -5.45
C VAL A 61 -1.07 -8.76 -6.75
N LYS A 62 -1.43 -7.86 -7.67
CA LYS A 62 -0.76 -7.73 -8.97
C LYS A 62 -0.31 -6.29 -9.16
N ILE A 63 1.00 -6.10 -9.36
CA ILE A 63 1.58 -4.79 -9.65
C ILE A 63 1.52 -4.58 -11.16
N ILE A 64 0.93 -3.46 -11.59
CA ILE A 64 0.76 -3.13 -13.02
C ILE A 64 1.88 -2.21 -13.48
N GLN A 65 2.10 -1.09 -12.80
CA GLN A 65 3.07 -0.09 -13.24
C GLN A 65 3.48 0.82 -12.09
N HIS A 66 4.75 1.21 -12.09
CA HIS A 66 5.28 2.26 -11.22
C HIS A 66 5.62 3.49 -12.05
N VAL A 67 5.36 4.66 -11.50
CA VAL A 67 5.82 5.95 -12.04
C VAL A 67 6.58 6.65 -10.90
N CYS A 68 7.81 7.03 -11.15
CA CYS A 68 8.70 7.57 -10.11
C CYS A 68 9.10 9.00 -10.39
N GLU A 69 9.11 9.83 -9.34
CA GLU A 69 9.62 11.19 -9.39
C GLU A 69 10.27 11.51 -8.02
N GLY A 70 11.59 11.62 -7.97
CA GLY A 70 12.30 11.90 -6.74
C GLY A 70 12.02 10.85 -5.68
N GLU A 71 11.54 11.28 -4.52
CA GLU A 71 11.17 10.40 -3.41
C GLU A 71 9.82 9.71 -3.59
N TYR A 72 9.08 10.07 -4.65
CA TYR A 72 7.72 9.59 -4.84
C TYR A 72 7.66 8.45 -5.83
N VAL A 73 6.84 7.45 -5.51
CA VAL A 73 6.49 6.35 -6.40
C VAL A 73 4.97 6.29 -6.45
N ALA A 74 4.40 6.43 -7.64
CA ALA A 74 2.99 6.19 -7.85
C ALA A 74 2.84 4.82 -8.50
N THR A 75 2.04 3.95 -7.92
CA THR A 75 1.89 2.58 -8.37
C THR A 75 0.44 2.27 -8.69
N HIS A 76 0.22 1.78 -9.90
CA HIS A 76 -1.03 1.17 -10.29
C HIS A 76 -0.94 -0.32 -9.95
N TRP A 77 -1.84 -0.81 -9.10
CA TRP A 77 -1.87 -2.22 -8.73
C TRP A 77 -3.31 -2.70 -8.54
N GLU A 78 -3.48 -3.99 -8.57
CA GLU A 78 -4.77 -4.63 -8.37
C GLU A 78 -4.69 -5.58 -7.19
N VAL A 79 -5.72 -5.58 -6.37
CA VAL A 79 -5.88 -6.57 -5.32
C VAL A 79 -7.10 -7.43 -5.65
N ASP A 80 -6.87 -8.74 -5.73
CA ASP A 80 -7.94 -9.72 -5.89
C ASP A 80 -8.45 -10.06 -4.50
N THR A 81 -9.71 -9.78 -4.25
CA THR A 81 -10.32 -9.99 -2.94
C THR A 81 -11.55 -10.87 -3.05
N VAL A 82 -12.03 -11.32 -1.89
CA VAL A 82 -13.31 -12.07 -1.81
C VAL A 82 -14.50 -11.23 -2.29
N PHE A 83 -14.34 -9.90 -2.42
CA PHE A 83 -15.35 -8.98 -2.92
C PHE A 83 -15.21 -8.67 -4.40
N GLY A 84 -14.16 -9.19 -5.05
CA GLY A 84 -13.82 -8.90 -6.44
C GLY A 84 -12.47 -8.24 -6.56
N ILE A 85 -12.09 -7.90 -7.80
CA ILE A 85 -10.81 -7.25 -8.10
C ILE A 85 -10.99 -5.74 -7.95
N ILE A 86 -10.09 -5.12 -7.17
CA ILE A 86 -10.10 -3.68 -6.94
C ILE A 86 -8.82 -3.11 -7.55
N SER A 87 -8.98 -2.14 -8.45
CA SER A 87 -7.86 -1.42 -9.06
C SER A 87 -7.54 -0.20 -8.23
N ILE A 88 -6.27 -0.04 -7.88
CA ILE A 88 -5.81 0.99 -6.96
C ILE A 88 -4.70 1.80 -7.60
N MET A 89 -4.78 3.13 -7.46
CA MET A 89 -3.66 4.02 -7.74
C MET A 89 -3.18 4.55 -6.41
N GLU A 90 -1.92 4.27 -6.06
CA GLU A 90 -1.38 4.63 -4.75
C GLU A 90 -0.10 5.43 -4.89
N LYS A 91 -0.02 6.55 -4.18
CA LYS A 91 1.15 7.41 -4.14
C LYS A 91 1.92 7.13 -2.86
N PHE A 92 3.20 6.79 -3.01
CA PHE A 92 4.10 6.54 -1.89
C PHE A 92 5.19 7.59 -1.86
N ARG A 93 5.59 8.00 -0.66
CA ARG A 93 6.81 8.73 -0.44
C ARG A 93 7.79 7.83 0.31
N VAL A 94 9.01 7.70 -0.21
CA VAL A 94 10.03 6.83 0.38
C VAL A 94 11.21 7.69 0.82
N GLN A 95 11.57 7.57 2.09
CA GLN A 95 12.72 8.29 2.67
C GLN A 95 13.48 7.32 3.56
N ASP A 96 14.81 7.29 3.41
CA ASP A 96 15.70 6.47 4.23
C ASP A 96 15.28 4.99 4.27
N GLY A 97 14.86 4.47 3.11
CA GLY A 97 14.48 3.07 2.98
C GLY A 97 13.14 2.71 3.60
N LYS A 98 12.31 3.70 3.93
CA LYS A 98 11.01 3.48 4.55
C LYS A 98 9.93 4.29 3.86
N ILE A 99 8.71 3.78 3.89
CA ILE A 99 7.54 4.49 3.38
C ILE A 99 7.08 5.48 4.46
N THR A 100 7.16 6.77 4.13
CA THR A 100 6.73 7.85 5.04
C THR A 100 5.33 8.35 4.73
N GLU A 101 4.82 8.08 3.51
CA GLU A 101 3.48 8.45 3.11
C GLU A 101 2.94 7.39 2.14
N ALA A 102 1.69 7.01 2.31
CA ALA A 102 1.01 6.08 1.41
C ALA A 102 -0.44 6.54 1.28
N ILE A 103 -0.81 7.04 0.09
CA ILE A 103 -2.17 7.53 -0.18
C ILE A 103 -2.74 6.74 -1.35
N GLY A 104 -3.78 5.96 -1.09
CA GLY A 104 -4.42 5.12 -2.10
C GLY A 104 -5.76 5.68 -2.55
N TYR A 105 -6.00 5.59 -3.85
CA TYR A 105 -7.24 6.03 -4.49
C TYR A 105 -7.87 4.86 -5.22
N PHE A 106 -9.08 4.50 -4.84
CA PHE A 106 -9.81 3.42 -5.49
C PHE A 106 -11.32 3.59 -5.24
N ASP A 107 -12.10 2.82 -5.98
CA ASP A 107 -13.56 2.79 -5.78
C ASP A 107 -13.86 1.84 -4.61
N PRO A 108 -14.36 2.34 -3.48
CA PRO A 108 -14.60 1.50 -2.31
C PRO A 108 -15.91 0.72 -2.37
N ARG A 109 -16.75 0.93 -3.39
CA ARG A 109 -18.08 0.32 -3.45
C ARG A 109 -18.07 -1.20 -3.34
N PRO A 110 -17.14 -1.94 -3.98
CA PRO A 110 -17.11 -3.39 -3.83
C PRO A 110 -16.93 -3.85 -2.38
N ILE A 111 -16.24 -3.05 -1.55
CA ILE A 111 -15.97 -3.37 -0.16
C ILE A 111 -17.10 -2.90 0.74
N LEU A 112 -17.66 -1.74 0.46
CA LEU A 112 -18.68 -1.12 1.29
C LEU A 112 -20.09 -1.62 0.99
N GLY A 113 -20.24 -2.28 -0.11
CA GLY A 113 -21.51 -2.82 -0.57
C GLY A 113 -22.28 -1.84 -1.42
#